data_30ff6d673fa093ed5d4b3a8ea2d3d557
#
_entry.id   30ff6d673fa093ed5d4b3a8ea2d3d557
#
_cell.length_a   1.000
_cell.length_b   1.000
_cell.length_c   1.000
_cell.angle_alpha   90.00
_cell.angle_beta   90.00
_cell.angle_gamma   90.00
#
_symmetry.space_group_name_H-M   'P 1'
#
loop_
_entity.id
_entity.type
_entity.pdbx_description
1 polymer ?
#
loop_
_entity_poly.entity_id
_entity_poly.type
_entity_poly.pdbx_seq_one_letter_code
_entity_poly.pdbx_strand_id
1 'polypeptide(L)'
;MAEESGIPHIPATADGTPISELPEYSVHQLALRNGQDRDEIWFAYQGLIYDVTRSRLWSRGHHYEHWAGQDLTAELDQDAPHTVNVLDKFYVVGRLKPTLPKP
;
A
#
# COMPACT_ATOMS: atom_id res chain seq x y z
N MET A 1 28.17 -4.30 7.33
CA MET A 1 27.67 -4.21 7.06
C MET A 1 26.56 -4.16 6.81
N ALA A 2 26.60 -4.01 6.59
CA ALA A 2 25.71 -3.89 6.43
C ALA A 2 25.03 -4.13 5.74
N GLU A 3 24.97 -4.32 5.41
CA GLU A 3 24.26 -4.42 4.81
C GLU A 3 23.27 -4.97 4.72
N GLU A 4 23.16 -5.30 5.07
CA GLU A 4 22.23 -5.73 5.12
C GLU A 4 21.11 -5.57 4.99
N SER A 5 21.20 -5.61 5.68
CA SER A 5 19.94 -5.02 5.54
C SER A 5 19.62 -4.71 4.17
N GLY A 6 20.24 -4.98 3.36
CA GLY A 6 20.17 -4.41 2.08
C GLY A 6 19.28 -5.07 1.05
N ILE A 7 18.42 -5.98 1.44
CA ILE A 7 17.50 -6.57 0.47
C ILE A 7 16.33 -5.63 0.28
N PRO A 8 16.18 -5.03 -0.91
CA PRO A 8 15.07 -4.12 -1.13
C PRO A 8 13.74 -4.86 -1.16
N HIS A 9 12.69 -4.16 -0.81
CA HIS A 9 11.34 -4.68 -0.95
C HIS A 9 11.03 -4.87 -2.43
N ILE A 10 10.57 -6.04 -2.80
CA ILE A 10 10.16 -6.34 -4.16
C ILE A 10 8.66 -6.58 -4.14
N PRO A 11 7.87 -5.67 -4.74
CA PRO A 11 6.43 -5.86 -4.76
C PRO A 11 6.04 -7.14 -5.47
N ALA A 12 5.04 -7.81 -4.95
CA ALA A 12 4.58 -9.08 -5.52
C ALA A 12 3.06 -9.18 -5.43
N THR A 13 2.49 -9.92 -6.36
CA THR A 13 1.06 -10.24 -6.35
C THR A 13 0.85 -11.64 -5.80
N ALA A 14 -0.37 -11.93 -5.36
CA ALA A 14 -0.67 -13.22 -4.75
C ALA A 14 -0.59 -14.36 -5.75
N ASP A 15 -0.91 -14.10 -7.02
CA ASP A 15 -1.01 -15.16 -8.03
C ASP A 15 0.06 -15.06 -9.12
N GLY A 16 1.03 -14.17 -8.95
CA GLY A 16 2.10 -14.00 -9.92
C GLY A 16 1.74 -13.11 -11.10
N THR A 17 0.58 -12.49 -11.11
CA THR A 17 0.22 -11.54 -12.17
C THR A 17 1.23 -10.41 -12.21
N PRO A 18 1.76 -10.05 -13.39
CA PRO A 18 2.65 -8.89 -13.47
C PRO A 18 1.96 -7.63 -12.97
N ILE A 19 2.71 -6.82 -12.22
CA ILE A 19 2.14 -5.60 -11.63
C ILE A 19 1.59 -4.68 -12.72
N SER A 20 2.26 -4.61 -13.87
CA SER A 20 1.82 -3.76 -14.97
C SER A 20 0.46 -4.17 -15.53
N GLU A 21 -0.01 -5.38 -15.23
CA GLU A 21 -1.31 -5.88 -15.69
C GLU A 21 -2.40 -5.75 -14.64
N LEU A 22 -2.07 -5.27 -13.45
CA LEU A 22 -3.07 -5.08 -12.41
C LEU A 22 -3.98 -3.90 -12.75
N PRO A 23 -5.21 -3.90 -12.26
CA PRO A 23 -6.12 -2.79 -12.51
C PRO A 23 -5.63 -1.50 -11.86
N GLU A 24 -6.02 -0.39 -12.41
CA GLU A 24 -5.75 0.92 -11.83
C GLU A 24 -6.96 1.40 -11.06
N TYR A 25 -6.70 2.06 -9.95
CA TYR A 25 -7.74 2.63 -9.11
C TYR A 25 -7.44 4.11 -8.90
N SER A 26 -8.49 4.92 -8.93
CA SER A 26 -8.36 6.33 -8.61
C SER A 26 -8.21 6.52 -7.10
N VAL A 27 -7.80 7.72 -6.69
CA VAL A 27 -7.74 8.03 -5.25
C VAL A 27 -9.12 7.88 -4.61
N HIS A 28 -10.18 8.16 -5.34
CA HIS A 28 -11.54 8.03 -4.81
C HIS A 28 -11.92 6.56 -4.62
N GLN A 29 -11.53 5.71 -5.54
CA GLN A 29 -11.77 4.28 -5.41
C GLN A 29 -10.95 3.68 -4.27
N LEU A 30 -9.71 4.12 -4.13
CA LEU A 30 -8.88 3.68 -3.02
C LEU A 30 -9.48 4.11 -1.68
N ALA A 31 -10.02 5.33 -1.63
CA ALA A 31 -10.57 5.87 -0.38
C ALA A 31 -11.70 5.03 0.18
N LEU A 32 -12.40 4.29 -0.67
CA LEU A 32 -13.49 3.42 -0.20
C LEU A 32 -12.98 2.14 0.46
N ARG A 33 -11.72 1.75 0.20
CA ARG A 33 -11.15 0.52 0.77
C ARG A 33 -10.48 0.81 2.09
N ASN A 34 -11.25 1.31 3.01
CA ASN A 34 -10.76 1.77 4.31
C ASN A 34 -11.20 0.86 5.46
N GLY A 35 -11.83 -0.29 5.15
CA GLY A 35 -12.28 -1.22 6.18
C GLY A 35 -13.60 -0.83 6.82
N GLN A 36 -14.20 0.28 6.39
CA GLN A 36 -15.48 0.75 6.89
C GLN A 36 -16.49 0.91 5.78
N ASP A 37 -16.15 1.66 4.74
CA ASP A 37 -17.03 1.81 3.58
C ASP A 37 -17.08 0.53 2.77
N ARG A 38 -15.93 -0.15 2.67
CA ARG A 38 -15.83 -1.50 2.13
C ARG A 38 -14.99 -2.31 3.08
N ASP A 39 -15.15 -3.63 3.00
CA ASP A 39 -14.42 -4.53 3.88
C ASP A 39 -12.92 -4.57 3.59
N GLU A 40 -12.53 -4.30 2.35
CA GLU A 40 -11.12 -4.31 2.01
C GLU A 40 -10.40 -3.17 2.72
N ILE A 41 -9.18 -3.45 3.13
CA ILE A 41 -8.31 -2.46 3.76
C ILE A 41 -7.06 -2.35 2.91
N TRP A 42 -6.97 -1.27 2.15
CA TRP A 42 -5.89 -1.04 1.19
C TRP A 42 -5.24 0.30 1.48
N PHE A 43 -3.95 0.39 1.16
CA PHE A 43 -3.29 1.69 1.09
C PHE A 43 -2.33 1.66 -0.10
N ALA A 44 -1.90 2.84 -0.54
CA ALA A 44 -0.95 2.95 -1.63
C ALA A 44 0.41 3.37 -1.10
N TYR A 45 1.46 2.85 -1.73
CA TYR A 45 2.82 3.24 -1.47
C TYR A 45 3.57 3.23 -2.81
N GLN A 46 4.08 4.39 -3.17
CA GLN A 46 4.82 4.58 -4.42
C GLN A 46 4.06 4.06 -5.64
N GLY A 47 2.79 4.42 -5.71
CA GLY A 47 1.95 4.09 -6.85
C GLY A 47 1.36 2.70 -6.87
N LEU A 48 1.70 1.86 -5.91
CA LEU A 48 1.19 0.51 -5.81
C LEU A 48 0.24 0.38 -4.64
N ILE A 49 -0.84 -0.38 -4.83
CA ILE A 49 -1.85 -0.56 -3.81
C ILE A 49 -1.64 -1.90 -3.13
N TYR A 50 -1.49 -1.87 -1.82
CA TYR A 50 -1.25 -3.05 -0.99
C TYR A 50 -2.50 -3.42 -0.22
N ASP A 51 -2.78 -4.71 -0.16
CA ASP A 51 -3.93 -5.24 0.58
C ASP A 51 -3.47 -5.65 1.99
N VAL A 52 -3.98 -4.95 2.98
CA VAL A 52 -3.67 -5.26 4.38
C VAL A 52 -4.92 -5.73 5.12
N THR A 53 -5.93 -6.19 4.40
CA THR A 53 -7.22 -6.57 4.97
C THR A 53 -7.08 -7.58 6.10
N ARG A 54 -6.15 -8.51 5.98
CA ARG A 54 -5.98 -9.57 6.96
C ARG A 54 -4.97 -9.25 8.05
N SER A 55 -4.40 -8.07 8.02
CA SER A 55 -3.40 -7.68 9.01
C SER A 55 -4.09 -7.21 10.28
N ARG A 56 -3.68 -7.78 11.42
CA ARG A 56 -4.21 -7.34 12.71
C ARG A 56 -3.81 -5.92 13.02
N LEU A 57 -2.72 -5.45 12.43
CA LEU A 57 -2.24 -4.10 12.67
C LEU A 57 -3.15 -3.06 12.03
N TRP A 58 -3.94 -3.44 11.03
CA TRP A 58 -4.82 -2.54 10.30
C TRP A 58 -6.29 -2.77 10.64
N SER A 59 -6.55 -3.23 11.87
CA SER A 59 -7.91 -3.49 12.30
C SER A 59 -8.79 -2.27 12.07
N ARG A 60 -9.92 -2.46 11.39
CA ARG A 60 -10.87 -1.40 11.04
C ARG A 60 -10.25 -0.30 10.17
N GLY A 61 -9.14 -0.62 9.47
CA GLY A 61 -8.52 0.34 8.57
C GLY A 61 -7.65 1.38 9.25
N HIS A 62 -7.27 1.14 10.51
CA HIS A 62 -6.47 2.09 11.26
C HIS A 62 -5.25 1.42 11.85
N HIS A 63 -4.09 2.04 11.68
CA HIS A 63 -2.83 1.57 12.23
C HIS A 63 -2.08 2.77 12.78
N TYR A 64 -1.95 2.84 14.11
CA TYR A 64 -1.42 4.02 14.79
C TYR A 64 -2.22 5.25 14.37
N GLU A 65 -1.57 6.23 13.78
CA GLU A 65 -2.23 7.44 13.32
C GLU A 65 -2.54 7.43 11.83
N HIS A 66 -2.37 6.28 11.19
CA HIS A 66 -2.57 6.19 9.75
C HIS A 66 -3.87 5.46 9.45
N TRP A 67 -4.62 5.99 8.51
CA TRP A 67 -5.86 5.37 8.04
C TRP A 67 -5.63 4.77 6.67
N ALA A 68 -6.23 3.61 6.43
CA ALA A 68 -6.21 2.99 5.11
C ALA A 68 -7.06 3.82 4.14
N GLY A 69 -7.00 3.46 2.87
CA GLY A 69 -7.76 4.15 1.85
C GLY A 69 -7.06 5.36 1.29
N GLN A 70 -5.76 5.49 1.50
CA GLN A 70 -5.02 6.66 1.03
C GLN A 70 -3.60 6.30 0.64
N ASP A 71 -2.93 7.23 -0.01
CA ASP A 71 -1.52 7.09 -0.37
C ASP A 71 -0.67 7.47 0.83
N LEU A 72 0.04 6.50 1.36
CA LEU A 72 0.87 6.69 2.54
C LEU A 72 2.36 6.79 2.21
N THR A 73 2.70 7.09 0.96
CA THR A 73 4.10 7.14 0.54
C THR A 73 4.93 8.06 1.41
N ALA A 74 4.47 9.29 1.60
CA ALA A 74 5.24 10.27 2.37
C ALA A 74 5.37 9.84 3.82
N GLU A 75 4.28 9.37 4.40
CA GLU A 75 4.28 8.95 5.80
C GLU A 75 5.22 7.79 6.04
N LEU A 76 5.18 6.78 5.16
CA LEU A 76 6.02 5.61 5.33
C LEU A 76 7.49 5.93 5.09
N ASP A 77 7.78 6.80 4.14
CA ASP A 77 9.17 7.18 3.87
C ASP A 77 9.77 7.97 5.01
N GLN A 78 8.94 8.75 5.71
CA GLN A 78 9.42 9.60 6.80
C GLN A 78 9.52 8.86 8.13
N ASP A 79 8.63 7.90 8.36
CA ASP A 79 8.49 7.34 9.69
C ASP A 79 9.62 6.41 10.06
N ALA A 80 10.05 5.54 9.16
CA ALA A 80 11.08 4.61 9.53
C ALA A 80 11.63 3.89 8.33
N PRO A 81 12.93 3.75 8.24
CA PRO A 81 13.54 3.00 7.14
C PRO A 81 13.11 1.53 7.13
N HIS A 82 12.74 0.96 8.26
CA HIS A 82 12.33 -0.44 8.31
C HIS A 82 10.90 -0.66 7.83
N THR A 83 10.15 0.40 7.60
CA THR A 83 8.76 0.30 7.18
C THR A 83 8.64 -0.44 5.85
N VAL A 84 9.59 -0.21 4.95
CA VAL A 84 9.58 -0.86 3.65
C VAL A 84 9.62 -2.38 3.80
N ASN A 85 10.33 -2.89 4.79
CA ASN A 85 10.40 -4.33 5.02
C ASN A 85 9.07 -4.91 5.46
N VAL A 86 8.24 -4.11 6.11
CA VAL A 86 6.92 -4.56 6.52
C VAL A 86 6.04 -4.84 5.32
N LEU A 87 6.26 -4.12 4.21
CA LEU A 87 5.48 -4.31 2.99
C LEU A 87 5.68 -5.70 2.38
N ASP A 88 6.78 -6.39 2.69
CA ASP A 88 7.02 -7.73 2.19
C ASP A 88 5.96 -8.73 2.62
N LYS A 89 5.20 -8.39 3.64
CA LYS A 89 4.13 -9.26 4.14
C LYS A 89 2.83 -9.12 3.39
N PHE A 90 2.73 -8.16 2.48
CA PHE A 90 1.48 -7.83 1.82
C PHE A 90 1.63 -7.92 0.32
N TYR A 91 0.53 -8.29 -0.34
CA TYR A 91 0.51 -8.38 -1.80
C TYR A 91 -0.04 -7.10 -2.41
N VAL A 92 0.46 -6.80 -3.61
CA VAL A 92 -0.04 -5.70 -4.41
C VAL A 92 -1.28 -6.17 -5.15
N VAL A 93 -2.35 -5.40 -5.08
CA VAL A 93 -3.62 -5.76 -5.71
C VAL A 93 -4.02 -4.78 -6.80
N GLY A 94 -3.29 -3.70 -6.95
CA GLY A 94 -3.62 -2.71 -7.99
C GLY A 94 -2.58 -1.63 -8.08
N ARG A 95 -2.83 -0.71 -8.99
CA ARG A 95 -1.97 0.47 -9.17
C ARG A 95 -2.80 1.71 -8.96
N LEU A 96 -2.21 2.71 -8.34
CA LEU A 96 -2.88 3.97 -8.11
C LEU A 96 -2.74 4.82 -9.35
N LYS A 97 -3.86 5.30 -9.90
CA LYS A 97 -3.82 6.21 -11.03
C LYS A 97 -3.09 7.49 -10.64
N PRO A 98 -2.19 7.98 -11.49
CA PRO A 98 -1.56 9.26 -11.17
C PRO A 98 -2.60 10.36 -11.13
N THR A 99 -2.41 11.28 -10.18
CA THR A 99 -3.24 12.48 -10.11
C THR A 99 -2.57 13.51 -10.98
N LEU A 100 -3.28 13.95 -12.02
CA LEU A 100 -2.73 14.97 -12.89
C LEU A 100 -2.69 16.31 -12.16
N PRO A 101 -1.59 17.05 -12.28
CA PRO A 101 -1.56 18.38 -11.70
C PRO A 101 -2.57 19.25 -12.41
N LYS A 102 -3.18 20.14 -11.67
CA LYS A 102 -4.11 21.08 -12.25
C LYS A 102 -3.34 22.17 -12.97
N PRO A 103 -3.85 22.60 -14.11
CA PRO A 103 -3.19 23.69 -14.82
C PRO A 103 -3.19 24.98 -14.04
#